data_f626c24c4b978d7dfd8725467b7ba2ad
#
_entry.id   f626c24c4b978d7dfd8725467b7ba2ad
#
_cell.length_a   1.000
_cell.length_b   1.000
_cell.length_c   1.000
_cell.angle_alpha   90.00
_cell.angle_beta   90.00
_cell.angle_gamma   90.00
#
_symmetry.space_group_name_H-M   'P 1'
#
loop_
_entity.id
_entity.type
_entity.pdbx_description
1 polymer ?
#
loop_
_entity_poly.entity_id
_entity_poly.type
_entity_poly.pdbx_seq_one_letter_code
_entity_poly.pdbx_strand_id
1 'polypeptide(L)'
;MDKLRMQSSNGVESIETRMSVVGVPNAPAHIEGIVNLHGDIVPICNLADYFGYPKQDIKNVIVASMNGMKIGLEVESVREIIDVNEKQVIPMPTIMNANQSCFNDVASYDKQLIVMFEVSKLMPQSEQQGIKQLIDDNT
;
A
#
# COMPACT_ATOMS: atom_id res chain seq x y z
N MET A 1 2.07 -9.59 11.83
CA MET A 1 1.69 -9.99 10.46
C MET A 1 2.94 -10.17 9.65
N ASP A 2 3.32 -11.41 9.44
CA ASP A 2 4.62 -11.71 8.83
C ASP A 2 4.63 -11.57 7.32
N LYS A 3 3.47 -11.72 6.69
CA LYS A 3 3.39 -11.64 5.23
C LYS A 3 2.13 -10.92 4.81
N LEU A 4 2.34 -9.89 4.02
CA LEU A 4 1.30 -9.09 3.44
C LEU A 4 1.47 -9.09 1.93
N ARG A 5 0.38 -9.26 1.20
CA ARG A 5 0.41 -9.23 -0.25
C ARG A 5 -0.64 -8.29 -0.79
N MET A 6 -0.23 -7.52 -1.80
CA MET A 6 -1.17 -6.69 -2.54
C MET A 6 -1.99 -7.55 -3.48
N GLN A 7 -3.30 -7.36 -3.41
CA GLN A 7 -4.26 -8.01 -4.26
C GLN A 7 -4.35 -7.26 -5.59
N SER A 8 -4.56 -7.97 -6.66
CA SER A 8 -4.76 -7.47 -8.01
C SER A 8 -3.47 -7.08 -8.74
N SER A 9 -3.29 -7.66 -9.90
CA SER A 9 -2.22 -7.35 -10.82
C SER A 9 -2.28 -5.91 -11.33
N ASN A 10 -3.43 -5.26 -11.26
CA ASN A 10 -3.60 -3.88 -11.72
C ASN A 10 -3.11 -2.84 -10.72
N GLY A 11 -2.80 -3.26 -9.50
CA GLY A 11 -2.39 -2.35 -8.45
C GLY A 11 -0.92 -1.97 -8.49
N VAL A 12 -0.03 -2.92 -8.74
CA VAL A 12 1.41 -2.68 -8.63
C VAL A 12 1.99 -2.25 -9.98
N GLU A 13 2.62 -1.08 -10.01
CA GLU A 13 3.30 -0.58 -11.21
C GLU A 13 4.80 -0.85 -11.17
N SER A 14 5.44 -0.65 -10.03
CA SER A 14 6.87 -0.88 -9.88
C SER A 14 7.26 -1.10 -8.43
N ILE A 15 8.45 -1.65 -8.24
CA ILE A 15 9.06 -1.81 -6.91
C ILE A 15 10.38 -1.07 -6.96
N GLU A 16 10.54 -0.08 -6.09
CA GLU A 16 11.69 0.79 -6.03
C GLU A 16 12.44 0.59 -4.73
N THR A 17 13.71 0.98 -4.71
CA THR A 17 14.44 1.07 -3.46
C THR A 17 13.97 2.30 -2.69
N ARG A 18 14.34 2.39 -1.42
CA ARG A 18 13.97 3.53 -0.58
C ARG A 18 14.35 4.85 -1.25
N MET A 19 13.42 5.80 -1.21
CA MET A 19 13.61 7.14 -1.78
C MET A 19 13.57 8.19 -0.69
N SER A 20 14.22 9.33 -0.96
CA SER A 20 14.12 10.50 -0.08
C SER A 20 12.76 11.14 -0.24
N VAL A 21 12.02 11.22 0.85
CA VAL A 21 10.66 11.78 0.88
C VAL A 21 10.72 13.23 1.33
N VAL A 22 10.05 14.10 0.58
CA VAL A 22 9.91 15.51 0.94
C VAL A 22 8.61 15.69 1.69
N GLY A 23 8.67 16.12 2.96
CA GLY A 23 7.49 16.38 3.76
C GLY A 23 6.69 17.56 3.19
N VAL A 24 5.38 17.45 3.22
CA VAL A 24 4.46 18.51 2.76
C VAL A 24 3.61 18.95 3.93
N PRO A 25 3.58 20.26 4.25
CA PRO A 25 2.72 20.77 5.31
C PRO A 25 1.26 20.46 5.03
N ASN A 26 0.53 20.08 6.08
CA ASN A 26 -0.90 19.76 6.01
C ASN A 26 -1.24 18.61 5.03
N ALA A 27 -0.31 17.68 4.85
CA ALA A 27 -0.59 16.48 4.05
C ALA A 27 -1.72 15.66 4.67
N PRO A 28 -2.49 14.92 3.86
CA PRO A 28 -3.52 14.02 4.38
C PRO A 28 -2.94 13.01 5.38
N ALA A 29 -3.82 12.48 6.24
CA ALA A 29 -3.42 11.47 7.22
C ALA A 29 -2.72 10.30 6.54
N HIS A 30 -1.70 9.76 7.19
CA HIS A 30 -0.89 8.64 6.73
C HIS A 30 0.00 8.94 5.52
N ILE A 31 -0.02 10.15 4.98
CA ILE A 31 0.90 10.56 3.93
C ILE A 31 2.12 11.22 4.56
N GLU A 32 3.26 10.57 4.40
CA GLU A 32 4.53 11.04 4.94
C GLU A 32 5.07 12.25 4.17
N GLY A 33 4.86 12.25 2.87
CA GLY A 33 5.31 13.30 1.98
C GLY A 33 5.18 12.88 0.53
N ILE A 34 6.01 13.46 -0.33
CA ILE A 34 6.00 13.17 -1.76
C ILE A 34 7.41 12.88 -2.26
N VAL A 35 7.48 12.15 -3.37
CA VAL A 35 8.70 11.97 -4.14
C VAL A 35 8.45 12.32 -5.60
N ASN A 36 9.50 12.67 -6.32
CA ASN A 36 9.44 12.80 -7.77
C ASN A 36 9.99 11.49 -8.35
N LEU A 37 9.15 10.73 -9.02
CA LEU A 37 9.52 9.47 -9.65
C LEU A 37 9.35 9.60 -11.15
N HIS A 38 10.45 9.73 -11.86
CA HIS A 38 10.46 9.86 -13.33
C HIS A 38 9.55 10.99 -13.84
N GLY A 39 9.51 12.10 -13.12
CA GLY A 39 8.68 13.25 -13.46
C GLY A 39 7.29 13.27 -12.85
N ASP A 40 6.87 12.18 -12.22
CA ASP A 40 5.57 12.10 -11.54
C ASP A 40 5.71 12.41 -10.05
N ILE A 41 4.77 13.19 -9.54
CA ILE A 41 4.67 13.42 -8.09
C ILE A 41 3.91 12.24 -7.48
N VAL A 42 4.57 11.52 -6.57
CA VAL A 42 4.01 10.32 -5.96
C VAL A 42 3.95 10.51 -4.45
N PRO A 43 2.74 10.54 -3.87
CA PRO A 43 2.58 10.56 -2.41
C PRO A 43 3.08 9.26 -1.80
N ILE A 44 3.68 9.36 -0.61
CA ILE A 44 4.30 8.22 0.07
C ILE A 44 3.57 7.95 1.38
N CYS A 45 3.15 6.71 1.55
CA CYS A 45 2.53 6.20 2.76
C CYS A 45 3.43 5.12 3.37
N ASN A 46 3.74 5.23 4.66
CA ASN A 46 4.42 4.16 5.38
C ASN A 46 3.38 3.12 5.79
N LEU A 47 3.48 1.94 5.22
CA LEU A 47 2.46 0.91 5.39
C LEU A 47 2.40 0.39 6.83
N ALA A 48 3.56 0.21 7.48
CA ALA A 48 3.60 -0.21 8.87
C ALA A 48 2.95 0.83 9.79
N ASP A 49 3.24 2.10 9.57
CA ASP A 49 2.62 3.20 10.32
C ASP A 49 1.11 3.22 10.10
N TYR A 50 0.67 3.04 8.86
CA TYR A 50 -0.76 2.98 8.54
C TYR A 50 -1.49 1.90 9.35
N PHE A 51 -0.87 0.74 9.52
CA PHE A 51 -1.47 -0.38 10.27
C PHE A 51 -1.14 -0.38 11.76
N GLY A 52 -0.43 0.63 12.24
CA GLY A 52 -0.09 0.74 13.66
C GLY A 52 1.01 -0.19 14.13
N TYR A 53 1.82 -0.71 13.22
CA TYR A 53 2.98 -1.52 13.58
C TYR A 53 4.15 -0.67 14.03
N PRO A 54 5.10 -1.24 14.81
CA PRO A 54 6.31 -0.52 15.18
C PRO A 54 7.09 -0.03 13.96
N LYS A 55 7.81 1.07 14.14
CA LYS A 55 8.66 1.62 13.09
C LYS A 55 9.67 0.58 12.62
N GLN A 56 9.78 0.44 11.32
CA GLN A 56 10.66 -0.52 10.66
C GLN A 56 11.67 0.20 9.77
N ASP A 57 12.76 -0.49 9.47
CA ASP A 57 13.74 -0.01 8.51
C ASP A 57 13.21 -0.24 7.10
N ILE A 58 12.99 0.85 6.37
CA ILE A 58 12.36 0.78 5.05
C ILE A 58 13.43 0.50 3.99
N LYS A 59 13.22 -0.57 3.22
CA LYS A 59 14.13 -0.93 2.14
C LYS A 59 13.53 -0.74 0.76
N ASN A 60 12.21 -0.87 0.65
CA ASN A 60 11.53 -0.80 -0.64
C ASN A 60 10.31 0.11 -0.59
N VAL A 61 9.96 0.62 -1.76
CA VAL A 61 8.71 1.34 -1.98
C VAL A 61 7.98 0.64 -3.12
N ILE A 62 6.76 0.22 -2.85
CA ILE A 62 5.89 -0.35 -3.87
C ILE A 62 5.07 0.78 -4.46
N VAL A 63 5.27 1.06 -5.73
CA VAL A 63 4.48 2.06 -6.44
C VAL A 63 3.24 1.39 -7.02
N ALA A 64 2.09 1.87 -6.62
CA ALA A 64 0.82 1.26 -6.98
C ALA A 64 -0.13 2.30 -7.55
N SER A 65 -1.10 1.81 -8.30
CA SER A 65 -2.20 2.64 -8.79
C SER A 65 -3.39 2.52 -7.83
N MET A 66 -3.93 3.65 -7.42
CA MET A 66 -5.09 3.73 -6.56
C MET A 66 -6.10 4.67 -7.22
N ASN A 67 -7.10 4.09 -7.90
CA ASN A 67 -8.14 4.84 -8.60
C ASN A 67 -7.58 5.91 -9.55
N GLY A 68 -6.62 5.51 -10.38
CA GLY A 68 -6.00 6.39 -11.37
C GLY A 68 -4.87 7.26 -10.84
N MET A 69 -4.56 7.19 -9.55
CA MET A 69 -3.46 7.91 -8.94
C MET A 69 -2.33 6.94 -8.58
N LYS A 70 -1.10 7.41 -8.67
CA LYS A 70 0.04 6.65 -8.14
C LYS A 70 0.22 6.95 -6.66
N ILE A 71 0.52 5.91 -5.90
CA ILE A 71 0.89 6.03 -4.49
C ILE A 71 2.08 5.13 -4.24
N GLY A 72 3.01 5.60 -3.42
CA GLY A 72 4.14 4.79 -2.98
C GLY A 72 3.90 4.27 -1.58
N LEU A 73 4.08 2.96 -1.41
CA LEU A 73 3.90 2.29 -0.13
C LEU A 73 5.27 1.86 0.37
N GLU A 74 5.73 2.49 1.44
CA GLU A 74 6.98 2.10 2.07
C GLU A 74 6.80 0.82 2.84
N VAL A 75 7.67 -0.14 2.59
CA VAL A 75 7.66 -1.45 3.25
C VAL A 75 9.06 -1.81 3.71
N GLU A 76 9.16 -2.70 4.70
CA GLU A 76 10.46 -3.17 5.15
C GLU A 76 11.24 -3.81 4.02
N SER A 77 10.63 -4.76 3.32
CA SER A 77 11.25 -5.38 2.15
C SER A 77 10.20 -6.09 1.30
N VAL A 78 10.54 -6.26 0.03
CA VAL A 78 9.80 -7.14 -0.88
C VAL A 78 10.60 -8.43 -0.99
N ARG A 79 9.98 -9.55 -0.63
CA ARG A 79 10.68 -10.86 -0.66
C ARG A 79 10.56 -11.52 -2.01
N GLU A 80 9.34 -11.61 -2.53
CA GLU A 80 9.09 -12.25 -3.82
C GLU A 80 7.75 -11.81 -4.38
N ILE A 81 7.60 -12.01 -5.69
CA ILE A 81 6.33 -11.83 -6.37
C ILE A 81 5.80 -13.23 -6.68
N ILE A 82 4.60 -13.53 -6.21
CA ILE A 82 3.97 -14.84 -6.42
C ILE A 82 2.62 -14.68 -7.09
N ASP A 83 2.23 -15.69 -7.85
CA ASP A 83 0.89 -15.78 -8.41
C ASP A 83 0.05 -16.70 -7.55
N VAL A 84 -1.11 -16.20 -7.15
CA VAL A 84 -2.06 -16.95 -6.34
C VAL A 84 -3.32 -17.18 -7.15
N ASN A 85 -3.73 -18.45 -7.31
CA ASN A 85 -4.96 -18.75 -8.01
C ASN A 85 -6.16 -18.67 -7.05
N GLU A 86 -7.36 -18.60 -7.63
CA GLU A 86 -8.59 -18.43 -6.86
C GLU A 86 -8.83 -19.52 -5.81
N LYS A 87 -8.34 -20.72 -6.08
CA LYS A 87 -8.52 -21.86 -5.15
C LYS A 87 -7.69 -21.70 -3.87
N GLN A 88 -6.66 -20.86 -3.92
CA GLN A 88 -5.79 -20.60 -2.78
C GLN A 88 -6.30 -19.47 -1.92
N VAL A 89 -7.31 -18.73 -2.39
CA VAL A 89 -7.85 -17.56 -1.69
C VAL A 89 -9.02 -17.96 -0.80
N ILE A 90 -8.95 -17.57 0.46
CA ILE A 90 -9.98 -17.84 1.46
C ILE A 90 -10.45 -16.50 2.00
N PRO A 91 -11.77 -16.23 2.05
CA PRO A 91 -12.27 -15.00 2.66
C PRO A 91 -11.82 -14.89 4.11
N MET A 92 -11.40 -13.70 4.52
CA MET A 92 -11.01 -13.46 5.90
C MET A 92 -12.24 -13.54 6.81
N PRO A 93 -12.17 -14.24 7.94
CA PRO A 93 -13.30 -14.28 8.89
C PRO A 93 -13.70 -12.87 9.32
N THR A 94 -15.00 -12.64 9.41
CA THR A 94 -15.57 -11.31 9.72
C THR A 94 -15.01 -10.74 11.02
N ILE A 95 -14.79 -11.58 12.03
CA ILE A 95 -14.27 -11.14 13.31
C ILE A 95 -12.85 -10.53 13.18
N MET A 96 -12.06 -11.03 12.26
CA MET A 96 -10.70 -10.53 12.03
C MET A 96 -10.68 -9.30 11.12
N ASN A 97 -11.77 -9.05 10.41
CA ASN A 97 -11.87 -7.98 9.42
C ASN A 97 -12.67 -6.78 9.92
N ALA A 98 -12.96 -6.71 11.21
CA ALA A 98 -13.93 -5.76 11.76
C ALA A 98 -13.56 -4.28 11.51
N ASN A 99 -12.28 -3.93 11.50
CA ASN A 99 -11.82 -2.55 11.40
C ASN A 99 -10.89 -2.28 10.22
N GLN A 100 -10.72 -3.26 9.33
CA GLN A 100 -9.75 -3.16 8.24
C GLN A 100 -10.37 -3.63 6.93
N SER A 101 -11.16 -2.77 6.32
CA SER A 101 -11.90 -3.11 5.10
C SER A 101 -10.99 -3.46 3.90
N CYS A 102 -9.72 -3.08 3.92
CA CYS A 102 -8.78 -3.43 2.88
C CYS A 102 -8.28 -4.87 2.97
N PHE A 103 -8.47 -5.55 4.10
CA PHE A 103 -8.08 -6.94 4.30
C PHE A 103 -9.29 -7.85 4.12
N ASN A 104 -9.51 -8.30 2.90
CA ASN A 104 -10.68 -9.11 2.59
C ASN A 104 -10.38 -10.59 2.51
N ASP A 105 -9.17 -10.96 2.16
CA ASP A 105 -8.83 -12.34 1.83
C ASP A 105 -7.52 -12.79 2.47
N VAL A 106 -7.41 -14.09 2.62
CA VAL A 106 -6.18 -14.76 3.03
C VAL A 106 -5.83 -15.78 1.95
N ALA A 107 -4.59 -15.79 1.52
CA ALA A 107 -4.11 -16.79 0.56
C ALA A 107 -3.32 -17.87 1.29
N SER A 108 -3.54 -19.11 0.87
CA SER A 108 -2.70 -20.23 1.31
C SER A 108 -1.66 -20.52 0.23
N TYR A 109 -0.41 -20.35 0.57
CA TYR A 109 0.69 -20.55 -0.36
C TYR A 109 1.86 -21.20 0.37
N ASP A 110 2.34 -22.33 -0.17
CA ASP A 110 3.47 -23.08 0.39
C ASP A 110 3.34 -23.29 1.91
N LYS A 111 2.16 -23.76 2.32
CA LYS A 111 1.80 -24.05 3.74
C LYS A 111 1.82 -22.82 4.64
N GLN A 112 1.81 -21.63 4.06
CA GLN A 112 1.77 -20.38 4.82
C GLN A 112 0.50 -19.61 4.49
N LEU A 113 0.03 -18.84 5.47
CA LEU A 113 -1.09 -17.93 5.28
C LEU A 113 -0.57 -16.54 4.99
N ILE A 114 -1.06 -15.93 3.92
CA ILE A 114 -0.67 -14.60 3.48
C ILE A 114 -1.91 -13.72 3.52
N VAL A 115 -1.86 -12.64 4.27
CA VAL A 115 -2.94 -11.67 4.32
C VAL A 115 -2.87 -10.81 3.06
N MET A 116 -4.00 -10.74 2.33
CA MET A 116 -4.10 -9.97 1.10
C MET A 116 -4.86 -8.67 1.36
N PHE A 117 -4.44 -7.59 0.70
CA PHE A 117 -5.17 -6.34 0.78
C PHE A 117 -5.28 -5.69 -0.60
N GLU A 118 -6.32 -4.86 -0.75
CA GLU A 118 -6.51 -4.07 -1.96
C GLU A 118 -6.06 -2.63 -1.72
N VAL A 119 -5.19 -2.14 -2.59
CA VAL A 119 -4.69 -0.77 -2.51
C VAL A 119 -5.83 0.24 -2.63
N SER A 120 -6.78 0.00 -3.52
CA SER A 120 -7.91 0.91 -3.73
C SER A 120 -8.82 1.05 -2.50
N LYS A 121 -8.78 0.09 -1.58
CA LYS A 121 -9.53 0.12 -0.33
C LYS A 121 -8.71 0.55 0.87
N LEU A 122 -7.45 0.88 0.65
CA LEU A 122 -6.53 1.26 1.71
C LEU A 122 -6.99 2.54 2.42
N MET A 123 -7.54 3.47 1.67
CA MET A 123 -7.99 4.77 2.19
C MET A 123 -9.41 5.08 1.75
N PRO A 124 -10.21 5.75 2.60
CA PRO A 124 -11.51 6.25 2.19
C PRO A 124 -11.41 7.24 1.03
N GLN A 125 -12.49 7.41 0.27
CA GLN A 125 -12.50 8.34 -0.86
C GLN A 125 -12.16 9.78 -0.46
N SER A 126 -12.57 10.20 0.72
CA SER A 126 -12.22 11.54 1.22
C SER A 126 -10.72 11.74 1.35
N GLU A 127 -9.99 10.73 1.81
CA GLU A 127 -8.53 10.79 1.89
C GLU A 127 -7.91 10.72 0.50
N GLN A 128 -8.46 9.92 -0.41
CA GLN A 128 -8.00 9.85 -1.78
C GLN A 128 -8.13 11.20 -2.50
N GLN A 129 -9.20 11.94 -2.25
CA GLN A 129 -9.36 13.28 -2.80
C GLN A 129 -8.33 14.25 -2.25
N GLY A 130 -8.00 14.14 -0.98
CA GLY A 130 -6.93 14.92 -0.37
C GLY A 130 -5.57 14.63 -0.99
N ILE A 131 -5.29 13.37 -1.28
CA ILE A 131 -4.06 12.95 -1.97
C ILE A 131 -4.03 13.52 -3.38
N LYS A 132 -5.13 13.45 -4.11
CA LYS A 132 -5.22 14.00 -5.46
C LYS A 132 -4.97 15.50 -5.45
N GLN A 133 -5.55 16.22 -4.50
CA GLN A 133 -5.31 17.65 -4.34
C GLN A 133 -3.84 17.94 -4.07
N LEU A 134 -3.21 17.13 -3.23
CA LEU A 134 -1.78 17.25 -2.94
C LEU A 134 -0.93 17.10 -4.21
N ILE A 135 -1.26 16.13 -5.04
CA ILE A 135 -0.57 15.93 -6.32
C ILE A 135 -0.77 17.15 -7.22
N ASP A 136 -2.00 17.62 -7.36
CA ASP A 136 -2.34 18.74 -8.24
C ASP A 136 -1.65 20.03 -7.80
N ASP A 137 -1.55 20.25 -6.48
CA ASP A 137 -0.92 21.45 -5.91
C ASP A 137 0.61 21.47 -6.10
N ASN A 138 1.22 20.31 -6.31
CA ASN A 138 2.68 20.17 -6.40
C ASN A 138 3.18 19.79 -7.80
N THR A 139 2.30 19.79 -8.77
CA THR A 139 2.64 19.41 -10.15
C THR A 139 3.00 20.60 -11.01
#